data_e7d8a05b21c79b7119704e4e2d1fdeb7
#
_entry.id   e7d8a05b21c79b7119704e4e2d1fdeb7
#
_cell.length_a   1.000
_cell.length_b   1.000
_cell.length_c   1.000
_cell.angle_alpha   90.00
_cell.angle_beta   90.00
_cell.angle_gamma   90.00
#
_symmetry.space_group_name_H-M   'P 1'
#
loop_
_entity.id
_entity.type
_entity.pdbx_description
1 polymer ?
#
loop_
_entity_poly.entity_id
_entity_poly.type
_entity_poly.pdbx_seq_one_letter_code
_entity_poly.pdbx_strand_id
1 'polypeptide(L)'
;MSTTDFAKAIQRMLAITDTGLTYTKDPYDRERYEDLRQILSSVLQDQTELDQEELTAILKPTGSYATPLMDVRAWIVQNQKICLVRGQGEDTWALPGGFGEVGYSPKENIRKEVQEETGF
;
A
#
# COMPACT_ATOMS: atom_id res chain seq x y z
N MET A 1 15.86 -13.44 -13.13
CA MET A 1 14.92 -12.50 -12.50
C MET A 1 15.50 -12.06 -11.16
N SER A 2 15.59 -10.77 -10.92
CA SER A 2 16.05 -10.25 -9.63
C SER A 2 14.97 -10.42 -8.56
N THR A 3 15.31 -10.28 -7.27
CA THR A 3 14.34 -10.29 -6.17
C THR A 3 13.30 -9.18 -6.35
N THR A 4 13.72 -8.01 -6.83
CA THR A 4 12.80 -6.89 -7.10
C THR A 4 11.83 -7.22 -8.22
N ASP A 5 12.30 -7.85 -9.30
CA ASP A 5 11.44 -8.25 -10.41
C ASP A 5 10.45 -9.33 -10.00
N PHE A 6 10.89 -10.28 -9.17
CA PHE A 6 10.03 -11.31 -8.59
C PHE A 6 8.91 -10.69 -7.75
N ALA A 7 9.25 -9.78 -6.84
CA ALA A 7 8.27 -9.10 -5.99
C ALA A 7 7.26 -8.31 -6.82
N LYS A 8 7.71 -7.58 -7.85
CA LYS A 8 6.82 -6.84 -8.76
C LYS A 8 5.88 -7.78 -9.52
N ALA A 9 6.40 -8.92 -9.99
CA ALA A 9 5.59 -9.92 -10.69
C ALA A 9 4.48 -10.47 -9.79
N ILE A 10 4.80 -10.81 -8.55
CA ILE A 10 3.80 -11.29 -7.58
C ILE A 10 2.76 -10.21 -7.28
N GLN A 11 3.19 -8.97 -7.04
CA GLN A 11 2.26 -7.85 -6.82
C GLN A 11 1.32 -7.65 -8.00
N ARG A 12 1.83 -7.73 -9.22
CA ARG A 12 1.02 -7.59 -10.44
C ARG A 12 0.00 -8.73 -10.56
N MET A 13 0.42 -9.96 -10.29
CA MET A 13 -0.47 -11.12 -10.34
C MET A 13 -1.56 -11.04 -9.27
N LEU A 14 -1.22 -10.62 -8.05
CA LEU A 14 -2.21 -10.38 -6.99
C LEU A 14 -3.21 -9.30 -7.39
N ALA A 15 -2.75 -8.20 -7.98
CA ALA A 15 -3.62 -7.11 -8.44
C ALA A 15 -4.61 -7.58 -9.52
N ILE A 16 -4.15 -8.36 -10.48
CA ILE A 16 -5.00 -8.95 -11.53
C ILE A 16 -6.04 -9.88 -10.89
N THR A 17 -5.61 -10.72 -9.96
CA THR A 17 -6.46 -11.68 -9.27
C THR A 17 -7.54 -10.96 -8.44
N ASP A 18 -7.17 -9.95 -7.69
CA ASP A 18 -8.11 -9.16 -6.86
C ASP A 18 -9.14 -8.42 -7.73
N THR A 19 -8.70 -7.87 -8.86
CA THR A 19 -9.61 -7.25 -9.83
C THR A 19 -10.58 -8.27 -10.41
N GLY A 20 -10.08 -9.46 -10.78
CA GLY A 20 -10.91 -10.56 -11.26
C GLY A 20 -11.96 -10.97 -10.24
N LEU A 21 -11.58 -11.12 -8.97
CA LEU A 21 -12.49 -11.44 -7.88
C LEU A 21 -13.58 -10.37 -7.68
N THR A 22 -13.22 -9.11 -7.87
CA THR A 22 -14.17 -8.00 -7.70
C THR A 22 -15.27 -8.02 -8.75
N TYR A 23 -14.94 -8.34 -10.00
CA TYR A 23 -15.86 -8.20 -11.13
C TYR A 23 -16.46 -9.50 -11.66
N THR A 24 -15.86 -10.65 -11.32
CA THR A 24 -16.40 -11.91 -11.84
C THR A 24 -17.80 -12.21 -11.31
N LYS A 25 -18.66 -12.70 -12.19
CA LYS A 25 -20.01 -13.18 -11.85
C LYS A 25 -20.12 -14.70 -11.98
N ASP A 26 -19.07 -15.34 -12.51
CA ASP A 26 -19.04 -16.78 -12.70
C ASP A 26 -18.44 -17.44 -11.44
N PRO A 27 -19.19 -18.34 -10.77
CA PRO A 27 -18.69 -19.02 -9.57
C PRO A 27 -17.47 -19.89 -9.84
N TYR A 28 -17.32 -20.44 -11.04
CA TYR A 28 -16.15 -21.25 -11.42
C TYR A 28 -14.90 -20.37 -11.59
N ASP A 29 -15.06 -19.21 -12.20
CA ASP A 29 -13.95 -18.25 -12.32
C ASP A 29 -13.55 -17.70 -10.94
N ARG A 30 -14.52 -17.43 -10.08
CA ARG A 30 -14.25 -17.01 -8.71
C ARG A 30 -13.38 -18.03 -7.98
N GLU A 31 -13.73 -19.30 -8.06
CA GLU A 31 -12.95 -20.38 -7.45
C GLU A 31 -11.52 -20.42 -8.00
N ARG A 32 -11.35 -20.23 -9.31
CA ARG A 32 -10.02 -20.17 -9.94
C ARG A 32 -9.19 -18.99 -9.44
N TYR A 33 -9.78 -17.81 -9.32
CA TYR A 33 -9.10 -16.65 -8.79
C TYR A 33 -8.73 -16.81 -7.32
N GLU A 34 -9.60 -17.38 -6.51
CA GLU A 34 -9.31 -17.67 -5.10
C GLU A 34 -8.16 -18.66 -4.97
N ASP A 35 -8.16 -19.70 -5.79
CA ASP A 35 -7.09 -20.70 -5.82
C ASP A 35 -5.77 -20.07 -6.26
N LEU A 36 -5.78 -19.26 -7.31
CA LEU A 36 -4.60 -18.54 -7.77
C LEU A 36 -4.04 -17.61 -6.70
N ARG A 37 -4.92 -16.89 -6.00
CA ARG A 37 -4.51 -16.01 -4.90
C ARG A 37 -3.83 -16.80 -3.78
N GLN A 38 -4.35 -17.96 -3.45
CA GLN A 38 -3.78 -18.83 -2.43
C GLN A 38 -2.40 -19.34 -2.84
N ILE A 39 -2.24 -19.75 -4.09
CA ILE A 39 -0.95 -20.17 -4.65
C ILE A 39 0.07 -19.04 -4.59
N LEU A 40 -0.32 -17.84 -5.01
CA LEU A 40 0.55 -16.66 -4.98
C LEU A 40 0.97 -16.31 -3.55
N SER A 41 0.06 -16.43 -2.59
CA SER A 41 0.35 -16.23 -1.17
C SER A 41 1.40 -17.21 -0.67
N SER A 42 1.26 -18.48 -1.02
CA SER A 42 2.22 -19.52 -0.64
C SER A 42 3.59 -19.27 -1.26
N VAL A 43 3.63 -18.93 -2.55
CA VAL A 43 4.89 -18.61 -3.24
C VAL A 43 5.59 -17.42 -2.57
N LEU A 44 4.85 -16.39 -2.23
CA LEU A 44 5.42 -15.20 -1.57
C LEU A 44 6.00 -15.53 -0.21
N GLN A 45 5.30 -16.34 0.60
CA GLN A 45 5.77 -16.79 1.90
C GLN A 45 7.05 -17.62 1.81
N ASP A 46 7.11 -18.54 0.84
CA ASP A 46 8.21 -19.50 0.69
C ASP A 46 9.46 -18.87 0.06
N GLN A 47 9.30 -17.88 -0.78
CA GLN A 47 10.37 -17.33 -1.60
C GLN A 47 10.88 -15.97 -1.10
N THR A 48 10.35 -15.44 0.00
CA THR A 48 10.77 -14.16 0.55
C THR A 48 11.03 -14.26 2.05
N GLU A 49 11.87 -13.35 2.56
CA GLU A 49 12.16 -13.23 3.99
C GLU A 49 11.29 -12.18 4.68
N LEU A 50 10.14 -11.87 4.09
CA LEU A 50 9.20 -10.91 4.68
C LEU A 50 8.64 -11.46 5.99
N ASP A 51 8.50 -10.58 6.98
CA ASP A 51 7.88 -10.95 8.24
C ASP A 51 6.35 -11.08 8.09
N GLN A 52 5.69 -11.58 9.15
CA GLN A 52 4.25 -11.82 9.11
C GLN A 52 3.43 -10.55 8.92
N GLU A 53 3.89 -9.43 9.48
CA GLU A 53 3.21 -8.13 9.35
C GLU A 53 3.29 -7.62 7.90
N GLU A 54 4.47 -7.69 7.29
CA GLU A 54 4.67 -7.33 5.89
C GLU A 54 3.86 -8.21 4.95
N LEU A 55 3.85 -9.52 5.16
CA LEU A 55 3.05 -10.47 4.38
C LEU A 55 1.56 -10.16 4.48
N THR A 56 1.06 -9.92 5.69
CA THR A 56 -0.35 -9.59 5.92
C THR A 56 -0.74 -8.32 5.16
N ALA A 57 0.11 -7.30 5.17
CA ALA A 57 -0.14 -6.06 4.46
C ALA A 57 -0.20 -6.26 2.94
N ILE A 58 0.74 -7.04 2.38
CA ILE A 58 0.81 -7.32 0.94
C ILE A 58 -0.36 -8.19 0.48
N LEU A 59 -0.73 -9.19 1.27
CA LEU A 59 -1.74 -10.18 0.91
C LEU A 59 -3.17 -9.75 1.20
N LYS A 60 -3.37 -8.59 1.82
CA LYS A 60 -4.71 -8.09 2.13
C LYS A 60 -5.52 -7.85 0.85
N PRO A 61 -6.70 -8.50 0.69
CA PRO A 61 -7.55 -8.26 -0.48
C PRO A 61 -8.04 -6.81 -0.53
N THR A 62 -8.08 -6.23 -1.71
CA THR A 62 -8.54 -4.85 -1.89
C THR A 62 -10.06 -4.74 -1.89
N GLY A 63 -10.78 -5.79 -2.32
CA GLY A 63 -12.24 -5.77 -2.45
C GLY A 63 -12.76 -4.85 -3.54
N SER A 64 -11.87 -4.29 -4.37
CA SER A 64 -12.19 -3.34 -5.43
C SER A 64 -11.18 -3.48 -6.56
N TYR A 65 -11.30 -2.65 -7.60
CA TYR A 65 -10.27 -2.58 -8.64
C TYR A 65 -8.92 -2.27 -7.98
N ALA A 66 -7.92 -3.11 -8.23
CA ALA A 66 -6.59 -2.94 -7.65
C ALA A 66 -5.87 -1.77 -8.33
N THR A 67 -5.71 -0.69 -7.62
CA THR A 67 -5.08 0.54 -8.09
C THR A 67 -4.18 1.12 -7.00
N PRO A 68 -3.10 1.83 -7.37
CA PRO A 68 -2.28 2.52 -6.38
C PRO A 68 -3.09 3.55 -5.60
N LEU A 69 -2.94 3.55 -4.29
CA LEU A 69 -3.49 4.59 -3.44
C LEU A 69 -2.59 5.82 -3.51
N MET A 70 -3.19 7.00 -3.48
CA MET A 70 -2.45 8.25 -3.44
C MET A 70 -2.11 8.62 -2.01
N ASP A 71 -0.84 8.90 -1.78
CA ASP A 71 -0.31 9.38 -0.51
C ASP A 71 0.41 10.70 -0.79
N VAL A 72 0.29 11.68 0.09
CA VAL A 72 0.95 12.98 -0.02
C VAL A 72 1.91 13.17 1.16
N ARG A 73 3.13 13.65 0.88
CA ARG A 73 4.14 13.89 1.90
C ARG A 73 4.77 15.26 1.71
N ALA A 74 5.08 15.91 2.83
CA ALA A 74 5.70 17.22 2.83
C ALA A 74 7.19 17.12 3.08
N TRP A 75 7.97 17.81 2.26
CA TRP A 75 9.40 17.98 2.46
C TRP A 75 9.63 19.36 3.05
N ILE A 76 9.80 19.43 4.37
CA ILE A 76 9.96 20.69 5.09
C ILE A 76 11.37 20.76 5.67
N VAL A 77 12.15 21.73 5.24
CA VAL A 77 13.52 21.95 5.71
C VAL A 77 13.62 23.30 6.39
N GLN A 78 14.14 23.34 7.59
CA GLN A 78 14.40 24.55 8.35
C GLN A 78 15.71 24.39 9.11
N ASN A 79 16.60 25.38 9.01
CA ASN A 79 17.91 25.35 9.69
C ASN A 79 18.73 24.08 9.38
N GLN A 80 18.71 23.64 8.11
CA GLN A 80 19.39 22.44 7.61
C GLN A 80 18.87 21.13 8.25
N LYS A 81 17.67 21.16 8.81
CA LYS A 81 17.01 20.00 9.40
C LYS A 81 15.69 19.72 8.69
N ILE A 82 15.37 18.43 8.56
CA ILE A 82 14.11 17.99 7.96
C ILE A 82 13.07 17.74 9.06
N CYS A 83 11.82 18.14 8.79
CA CYS A 83 10.72 17.87 9.69
C CYS A 83 10.24 16.42 9.53
N LEU A 84 10.27 15.66 10.61
CA LEU A 84 9.74 14.32 10.69
C LEU A 84 8.70 14.25 11.80
N VAL A 85 7.72 13.37 11.63
CA VAL A 85 6.66 13.12 12.62
C VAL A 85 6.63 11.64 12.99
N ARG A 86 6.14 11.38 14.19
CA ARG A 86 5.98 10.02 14.69
C ARG A 86 4.65 9.91 15.42
N GLY A 87 3.85 8.90 15.09
CA GLY A 87 2.61 8.63 15.80
C GLY A 87 2.88 8.18 17.24
N GLN A 88 1.91 8.40 18.12
CA GLN A 88 2.02 7.92 19.49
C GLN A 88 2.09 6.40 19.51
N GLY A 89 3.09 5.85 20.19
CA GLY A 89 3.30 4.41 20.28
C GLY A 89 4.02 3.80 19.06
N GLU A 90 4.36 4.59 18.05
CA GLU A 90 5.13 4.13 16.91
C GLU A 90 6.63 4.36 17.12
N ASP A 91 7.46 3.44 16.61
CA ASP A 91 8.93 3.53 16.72
C ASP A 91 9.57 4.19 15.51
N THR A 92 8.81 4.41 14.43
CA THR A 92 9.34 4.94 13.18
C THR A 92 8.92 6.39 12.96
N TRP A 93 9.83 7.16 12.35
CA TRP A 93 9.60 8.53 11.94
C TRP A 93 9.29 8.58 10.46
N ALA A 94 8.41 9.50 10.06
CA ALA A 94 8.00 9.67 8.68
C ALA A 94 7.89 11.15 8.31
N LEU A 95 7.90 11.44 7.03
CA LEU A 95 7.56 12.77 6.53
C LEU A 95 6.10 13.07 6.88
N PRO A 96 5.76 14.33 7.23
CA PRO A 96 4.37 14.71 7.45
C PRO A 96 3.51 14.43 6.23
N GLY A 97 2.33 13.88 6.42
CA GLY A 97 1.42 13.56 5.33
C GLY A 97 0.49 12.39 5.66
N GLY A 98 -0.15 11.89 4.64
CA GLY A 98 -1.10 10.79 4.74
C GLY A 98 -1.78 10.51 3.42
N PHE A 99 -2.82 9.69 3.45
CA PHE A 99 -3.60 9.39 2.26
C PHE A 99 -4.29 10.62 1.71
N GLY A 100 -4.32 10.74 0.37
CA GLY A 100 -5.10 11.78 -0.30
C GLY A 100 -6.59 11.57 -0.08
N GLU A 101 -7.28 12.63 0.33
CA GLU A 101 -8.73 12.59 0.56
C GLU A 101 -9.51 13.05 -0.66
N VAL A 102 -10.68 12.45 -0.87
CA VAL A 102 -11.59 12.83 -1.95
C VAL A 102 -12.07 14.26 -1.74
N GLY A 103 -12.09 15.04 -2.82
CA GLY A 103 -12.53 16.43 -2.77
C GLY A 103 -11.43 17.45 -2.51
N TYR A 104 -10.20 17.00 -2.28
CA TYR A 104 -9.04 17.86 -2.07
C TYR A 104 -8.01 17.66 -3.18
N SER A 105 -7.41 18.76 -3.64
CA SER A 105 -6.21 18.65 -4.48
C SER A 105 -5.04 18.12 -3.64
N PRO A 106 -4.00 17.54 -4.26
CA PRO A 106 -2.80 17.14 -3.52
C PRO A 106 -2.21 18.26 -2.67
N LYS A 107 -2.21 19.48 -3.19
CA LYS A 107 -1.71 20.66 -2.49
C LYS A 107 -2.56 21.03 -1.27
N GLU A 108 -3.88 21.04 -1.42
CA GLU A 108 -4.81 21.28 -0.31
C GLU A 108 -4.66 20.20 0.76
N ASN A 109 -4.56 18.95 0.32
CA ASN A 109 -4.44 17.80 1.22
C ASN A 109 -3.17 17.87 2.05
N ILE A 110 -2.02 18.17 1.42
CA ILE A 110 -0.75 18.26 2.15
C ILE A 110 -0.71 19.45 3.12
N ARG A 111 -1.33 20.57 2.77
CA ARG A 111 -1.43 21.71 3.68
C ARG A 111 -2.22 21.35 4.93
N LYS A 112 -3.32 20.65 4.77
CA LYS A 112 -4.15 20.16 5.88
C LYS A 112 -3.36 19.22 6.78
N GLU A 113 -2.69 18.23 6.21
CA GLU A 113 -1.90 17.26 6.96
C GLU A 113 -0.74 17.92 7.74
N VAL A 114 -0.04 18.84 7.11
CA VAL A 114 1.06 19.58 7.76
C VAL A 114 0.53 20.37 8.95
N GLN A 115 -0.58 21.07 8.80
CA GLN A 115 -1.18 21.84 9.88
C GLN A 115 -1.61 20.94 11.05
N GLU A 116 -2.25 19.82 10.75
CA GLU A 116 -2.74 18.87 11.77
C GLU A 116 -1.60 18.20 12.54
N GLU A 117 -0.52 17.83 11.83
CA GLU A 117 0.56 17.03 12.43
C GLU A 117 1.67 17.89 13.04
N THR A 118 1.93 19.07 12.52
CA THR A 118 3.07 19.91 12.94
C THR A 118 2.67 21.27 13.49
N GLY A 119 1.48 21.74 13.18
CA GLY A 119 1.02 23.08 13.57
C GLY A 119 1.54 24.23 12.71
N PHE A 120 2.26 23.91 11.63
CA PHE A 120 2.76 24.94 10.69
C PHE A 120 1.65 25.59 9.86
#